data_9da962fecc1887af95537e0f64176127
#
_entry.id   9da962fecc1887af95537e0f64176127
#
_cell.length_a   1.000
_cell.length_b   1.000
_cell.length_c   1.000
_cell.angle_alpha   90.00
_cell.angle_beta   90.00
_cell.angle_gamma   90.00
#
_symmetry.space_group_name_H-M   'P 1'
#
loop_
_entity.id
_entity.type
_entity.pdbx_description
1 polymer ?
#
loop_
_entity_poly.entity_id
_entity_poly.type
_entity_poly.pdbx_seq_one_letter_code
_entity_poly.pdbx_strand_id
1 'polypeptide(L)'
;ISGHAITPTGGHLDPTMFAAFMPGVLELTIEEGIANGVDEIRKAVRYQIKHGAELIKVCCSGGVMSLTGEAGAQHYSDEELRVIVDEAHRRGLRVAAHTHGAEAVKHAVACGIDCIEHGFLMDDEAIQMLVDNDRFLVTTRRLAEAMDVSRAPKELQDKAAEMFPKARTSIKAAYEAGVKIAVGTDAPAIPHGKNADELVTLVDWGMPAAAVLRAATVVAADLINRSTTLGRLAE
;
A
#
# COMPACT_ATOMS: atom_id res chain seq x y z
N ILE A 1 -7.38 11.44 4.72
CA ILE A 1 -7.97 10.09 4.84
C ILE A 1 -8.35 9.54 3.47
N SER A 2 -8.36 8.20 3.29
CA SER A 2 -8.67 7.57 2.00
C SER A 2 -10.14 7.13 1.84
N GLY A 3 -10.91 7.13 2.92
CA GLY A 3 -12.15 6.38 2.95
C GLY A 3 -11.87 4.86 2.90
N HIS A 4 -12.78 4.08 2.31
CA HIS A 4 -12.56 2.65 2.09
C HIS A 4 -11.52 2.41 0.99
N ALA A 5 -10.68 1.40 1.16
CA ALA A 5 -9.78 0.94 0.11
C ALA A 5 -10.61 0.28 -1.01
N ILE A 6 -10.29 0.61 -2.26
CA ILE A 6 -10.95 0.00 -3.42
C ILE A 6 -10.28 -1.33 -3.70
N THR A 7 -11.05 -2.41 -3.75
CA THR A 7 -10.59 -3.77 -3.99
C THR A 7 -11.62 -4.57 -4.79
N PRO A 8 -11.22 -5.56 -5.61
CA PRO A 8 -12.19 -6.42 -6.27
C PRO A 8 -12.80 -7.43 -5.30
N THR A 9 -13.94 -8.00 -5.66
CA THR A 9 -14.56 -9.11 -4.91
C THR A 9 -13.54 -10.22 -4.65
N GLY A 10 -13.36 -10.59 -3.39
CA GLY A 10 -12.39 -11.59 -2.94
C GLY A 10 -10.93 -11.10 -2.96
N GLY A 11 -10.69 -9.82 -3.23
CA GLY A 11 -9.36 -9.21 -3.17
C GLY A 11 -8.87 -8.95 -1.75
N HIS A 12 -7.63 -8.48 -1.63
CA HIS A 12 -7.08 -8.04 -0.34
C HIS A 12 -7.93 -6.89 0.22
N LEU A 13 -8.24 -6.94 1.50
CA LEU A 13 -9.16 -6.03 2.20
C LEU A 13 -10.64 -6.13 1.78
N ASP A 14 -11.05 -7.16 1.03
CA ASP A 14 -12.48 -7.50 0.97
C ASP A 14 -12.90 -7.94 2.38
N PRO A 15 -13.79 -7.19 3.07
CA PRO A 15 -14.14 -7.50 4.46
C PRO A 15 -14.81 -8.87 4.63
N THR A 16 -15.34 -9.45 3.56
CA THR A 16 -16.03 -10.74 3.59
C THR A 16 -15.11 -11.92 3.28
N MET A 17 -13.83 -11.70 2.97
CA MET A 17 -12.92 -12.79 2.57
C MET A 17 -12.78 -13.89 3.62
N PHE A 18 -12.90 -13.57 4.92
CA PHE A 18 -12.86 -14.57 6.01
C PHE A 18 -14.20 -15.27 6.24
N ALA A 19 -15.25 -14.83 5.57
CA ALA A 19 -16.62 -15.31 5.73
C ALA A 19 -17.26 -15.67 4.38
N ALA A 20 -16.49 -15.86 3.33
CA ALA A 20 -16.94 -16.04 1.95
C ALA A 20 -17.94 -17.21 1.76
N PHE A 21 -17.89 -18.19 2.64
CA PHE A 21 -18.76 -19.37 2.58
C PHE A 21 -19.82 -19.40 3.69
N MET A 22 -19.97 -18.32 4.45
CA MET A 22 -20.99 -18.24 5.51
C MET A 22 -22.32 -17.77 4.94
N PRO A 23 -23.42 -18.50 5.14
CA PRO A 23 -24.75 -18.04 4.75
C PRO A 23 -25.12 -16.73 5.44
N GLY A 24 -25.71 -15.80 4.69
CA GLY A 24 -26.19 -14.52 5.23
C GLY A 24 -25.15 -13.44 5.40
N VAL A 25 -23.94 -13.61 4.86
CA VAL A 25 -22.96 -12.54 4.74
C VAL A 25 -23.50 -11.52 3.70
N LEU A 26 -23.47 -10.24 4.05
CA LEU A 26 -23.92 -9.17 3.18
C LEU A 26 -23.02 -9.08 1.93
N GLU A 27 -23.65 -8.89 0.77
CA GLU A 27 -22.91 -8.45 -0.41
C GLU A 27 -22.48 -7.00 -0.19
N LEU A 28 -21.19 -6.77 -0.27
CA LEU A 28 -20.59 -5.45 -0.17
C LEU A 28 -20.57 -4.78 -1.54
N THR A 29 -20.62 -3.46 -1.52
CA THR A 29 -20.77 -2.63 -2.71
C THR A 29 -19.63 -1.62 -2.82
N ILE A 30 -19.74 -0.71 -3.77
CA ILE A 30 -18.83 0.43 -3.93
C ILE A 30 -18.78 1.33 -2.68
N GLU A 31 -19.78 1.27 -1.80
CA GLU A 31 -19.80 2.06 -0.57
C GLU A 31 -18.72 1.57 0.40
N GLU A 32 -18.52 0.25 0.48
CA GLU A 32 -17.46 -0.40 1.28
C GLU A 32 -16.15 -0.58 0.49
N GLY A 33 -16.09 -0.09 -0.75
CA GLY A 33 -14.91 -0.14 -1.59
C GLY A 33 -14.83 -1.35 -2.52
N ILE A 34 -15.85 -2.23 -2.56
CA ILE A 34 -15.85 -3.36 -3.49
C ILE A 34 -16.28 -2.89 -4.88
N ALA A 35 -15.39 -3.08 -5.87
CA ALA A 35 -15.65 -2.62 -7.22
C ALA A 35 -14.96 -3.51 -8.26
N ASN A 36 -15.71 -3.94 -9.26
CA ASN A 36 -15.27 -4.82 -10.34
C ASN A 36 -15.58 -4.15 -11.69
N GLY A 37 -14.58 -4.13 -12.56
CA GLY A 37 -14.71 -3.50 -13.88
C GLY A 37 -14.76 -1.96 -13.80
N VAL A 38 -14.52 -1.36 -14.94
CA VAL A 38 -14.31 0.09 -15.11
C VAL A 38 -15.45 0.95 -14.55
N ASP A 39 -16.68 0.54 -14.74
CA ASP A 39 -17.85 1.36 -14.35
C ASP A 39 -18.09 1.39 -12.84
N GLU A 40 -17.93 0.24 -12.16
CA GLU A 40 -18.04 0.21 -10.70
C GLU A 40 -16.85 0.92 -10.04
N ILE A 41 -15.65 0.71 -10.55
CA ILE A 41 -14.45 1.40 -10.09
C ILE A 41 -14.61 2.91 -10.18
N ARG A 42 -15.10 3.43 -11.33
CA ARG A 42 -15.38 4.87 -11.49
C ARG A 42 -16.37 5.36 -10.45
N LYS A 43 -17.44 4.59 -10.19
CA LYS A 43 -18.42 4.92 -9.15
C LYS A 43 -17.79 4.90 -7.75
N ALA A 44 -16.99 3.87 -7.44
CA ALA A 44 -16.33 3.72 -6.15
C ALA A 44 -15.39 4.91 -5.86
N VAL A 45 -14.51 5.28 -6.81
CA VAL A 45 -13.62 6.44 -6.65
C VAL A 45 -14.43 7.71 -6.38
N ARG A 46 -15.46 7.97 -7.18
CA ARG A 46 -16.35 9.15 -7.01
C ARG A 46 -17.09 9.12 -5.68
N TYR A 47 -17.49 7.93 -5.22
CA TYR A 47 -18.16 7.75 -3.93
C TYR A 47 -17.22 8.13 -2.79
N GLN A 48 -15.98 7.60 -2.77
CA GLN A 48 -15.01 7.94 -1.73
C GLN A 48 -14.69 9.44 -1.72
N ILE A 49 -14.53 10.05 -2.89
CA ILE A 49 -14.30 11.51 -3.01
C ILE A 49 -15.49 12.30 -2.47
N LYS A 50 -16.71 11.91 -2.81
CA LYS A 50 -17.94 12.55 -2.30
C LYS A 50 -17.99 12.54 -0.77
N HIS A 51 -17.50 11.47 -0.15
CA HIS A 51 -17.51 11.30 1.30
C HIS A 51 -16.22 11.79 1.99
N GLY A 52 -15.43 12.63 1.30
CA GLY A 52 -14.32 13.38 1.92
C GLY A 52 -12.97 12.69 1.86
N ALA A 53 -12.77 11.73 0.97
CA ALA A 53 -11.44 11.18 0.75
C ALA A 53 -10.47 12.26 0.24
N GLU A 54 -9.30 12.35 0.86
CA GLU A 54 -8.20 13.27 0.51
C GLU A 54 -7.12 12.59 -0.34
N LEU A 55 -7.23 11.28 -0.50
CA LEU A 55 -6.49 10.41 -1.42
C LEU A 55 -7.35 9.19 -1.73
N ILE A 56 -7.01 8.46 -2.78
CA ILE A 56 -7.65 7.17 -3.08
C ILE A 56 -6.69 6.05 -2.69
N LYS A 57 -7.20 5.07 -1.94
CA LYS A 57 -6.49 3.83 -1.62
C LYS A 57 -7.02 2.71 -2.48
N VAL A 58 -6.13 1.93 -3.08
CA VAL A 58 -6.48 0.74 -3.87
C VAL A 58 -5.64 -0.47 -3.44
N CYS A 59 -6.19 -1.66 -3.54
CA CYS A 59 -5.46 -2.91 -3.38
C CYS A 59 -5.08 -3.47 -4.75
N CYS A 60 -3.84 -3.28 -5.17
CA CYS A 60 -3.34 -3.73 -6.46
C CYS A 60 -2.87 -5.18 -6.45
N SER A 61 -2.60 -5.76 -5.28
CA SER A 61 -2.17 -7.15 -5.17
C SER A 61 -2.72 -7.85 -3.93
N GLY A 62 -2.60 -9.17 -3.91
CA GLY A 62 -2.76 -9.96 -2.69
C GLY A 62 -1.72 -9.58 -1.63
N GLY A 63 -2.04 -9.80 -0.37
CA GLY A 63 -1.19 -9.56 0.79
C GLY A 63 -1.06 -10.79 1.68
N VAL A 64 -0.26 -10.68 2.74
CA VAL A 64 -0.07 -11.76 3.72
C VAL A 64 -1.40 -12.23 4.30
N MET A 65 -2.29 -11.29 4.62
CA MET A 65 -3.58 -11.59 5.25
C MET A 65 -4.70 -11.95 4.27
N SER A 66 -4.42 -12.10 2.97
CA SER A 66 -5.42 -12.56 2.00
C SER A 66 -5.58 -14.07 2.06
N LEU A 67 -6.81 -14.56 2.21
CA LEU A 67 -7.12 -16.00 2.11
C LEU A 67 -7.20 -16.49 0.66
N THR A 68 -7.44 -15.58 -0.29
CA THR A 68 -7.57 -15.91 -1.71
C THR A 68 -6.30 -15.52 -2.47
N GLY A 69 -5.88 -16.37 -3.38
CA GLY A 69 -4.75 -16.12 -4.28
C GLY A 69 -3.38 -16.08 -3.60
N GLU A 70 -2.36 -15.91 -4.41
CA GLU A 70 -0.98 -15.77 -3.95
C GLU A 70 -0.71 -14.35 -3.42
N ALA A 71 0.17 -14.26 -2.44
CA ALA A 71 0.66 -12.98 -1.98
C ALA A 71 1.44 -12.28 -3.11
N GLY A 72 1.03 -11.06 -3.45
CA GLY A 72 1.63 -10.29 -4.54
C GLY A 72 1.00 -10.50 -5.91
N ALA A 73 0.04 -11.43 -6.08
CA ALA A 73 -0.70 -11.56 -7.34
C ALA A 73 -1.53 -10.31 -7.64
N GLN A 74 -1.48 -9.85 -8.90
CA GLN A 74 -2.18 -8.65 -9.36
C GLN A 74 -3.71 -8.82 -9.25
N HIS A 75 -4.41 -7.79 -8.77
CA HIS A 75 -5.86 -7.79 -8.57
C HIS A 75 -6.63 -7.14 -9.72
N TYR A 76 -6.13 -6.07 -10.29
CA TYR A 76 -6.80 -5.27 -11.31
C TYR A 76 -6.03 -5.30 -12.62
N SER A 77 -6.76 -5.24 -13.74
CA SER A 77 -6.17 -4.98 -15.05
C SER A 77 -5.63 -3.55 -15.15
N ASP A 78 -4.78 -3.30 -16.13
CA ASP A 78 -4.26 -1.97 -16.42
C ASP A 78 -5.37 -0.96 -16.75
N GLU A 79 -6.44 -1.39 -17.43
CA GLU A 79 -7.57 -0.53 -17.75
C GLU A 79 -8.28 -0.05 -16.48
N GLU A 80 -8.51 -0.95 -15.55
CA GLU A 80 -9.13 -0.66 -14.26
C GLU A 80 -8.27 0.29 -13.43
N LEU A 81 -6.95 0.03 -13.34
CA LEU A 81 -6.02 0.90 -12.61
C LEU A 81 -5.95 2.30 -13.20
N ARG A 82 -5.92 2.43 -14.54
CA ARG A 82 -5.94 3.74 -15.20
C ARG A 82 -7.21 4.53 -14.89
N VAL A 83 -8.36 3.88 -14.79
CA VAL A 83 -9.61 4.56 -14.40
C VAL A 83 -9.55 5.08 -12.96
N ILE A 84 -8.97 4.33 -12.03
CA ILE A 84 -8.76 4.80 -10.64
C ILE A 84 -7.90 6.06 -10.64
N VAL A 85 -6.76 6.00 -11.32
CA VAL A 85 -5.80 7.11 -11.39
C VAL A 85 -6.42 8.34 -12.05
N ASP A 86 -7.05 8.18 -13.20
CA ASP A 86 -7.69 9.26 -13.94
C ASP A 86 -8.76 9.99 -13.12
N GLU A 87 -9.65 9.26 -12.45
CA GLU A 87 -10.71 9.85 -11.63
C GLU A 87 -10.16 10.59 -10.42
N ALA A 88 -9.11 10.05 -9.76
CA ALA A 88 -8.46 10.68 -8.63
C ALA A 88 -7.67 11.93 -9.06
N HIS A 89 -6.83 11.82 -10.10
CA HIS A 89 -5.99 12.92 -10.57
C HIS A 89 -6.81 14.10 -11.12
N ARG A 90 -7.96 13.87 -11.76
CA ARG A 90 -8.89 14.94 -12.16
C ARG A 90 -9.38 15.79 -10.99
N ARG A 91 -9.31 15.27 -9.77
CA ARG A 91 -9.69 15.95 -8.54
C ARG A 91 -8.47 16.43 -7.72
N GLY A 92 -7.26 16.28 -8.29
CA GLY A 92 -6.01 16.64 -7.62
C GLY A 92 -5.65 15.71 -6.46
N LEU A 93 -6.21 14.49 -6.40
CA LEU A 93 -5.96 13.52 -5.37
C LEU A 93 -4.92 12.50 -5.83
N ARG A 94 -4.01 12.12 -4.94
CA ARG A 94 -3.07 11.03 -5.16
C ARG A 94 -3.73 9.66 -4.96
N VAL A 95 -3.13 8.64 -5.58
CA VAL A 95 -3.53 7.24 -5.42
C VAL A 95 -2.41 6.47 -4.74
N ALA A 96 -2.75 5.84 -3.61
CA ALA A 96 -1.87 4.95 -2.86
C ALA A 96 -2.30 3.49 -3.04
N ALA A 97 -1.36 2.61 -3.37
CA ALA A 97 -1.63 1.22 -3.69
C ALA A 97 -0.98 0.26 -2.68
N HIS A 98 -1.79 -0.56 -2.01
CA HIS A 98 -1.28 -1.78 -1.39
C HIS A 98 -0.76 -2.70 -2.49
N THR A 99 0.54 -2.99 -2.49
CA THR A 99 1.17 -3.77 -3.55
C THR A 99 2.42 -4.47 -3.03
N HIS A 100 2.55 -5.77 -3.24
CA HIS A 100 3.73 -6.54 -2.83
C HIS A 100 4.55 -7.08 -3.99
N GLY A 101 3.91 -7.75 -4.95
CA GLY A 101 4.57 -8.45 -6.04
C GLY A 101 5.22 -7.51 -7.07
N ALA A 102 6.37 -7.90 -7.62
CA ALA A 102 7.09 -7.09 -8.59
C ALA A 102 6.25 -6.73 -9.82
N GLU A 103 5.55 -7.70 -10.43
CA GLU A 103 4.68 -7.44 -11.58
C GLU A 103 3.56 -6.48 -11.23
N ALA A 104 2.89 -6.67 -10.08
CA ALA A 104 1.83 -5.75 -9.64
C ALA A 104 2.34 -4.33 -9.40
N VAL A 105 3.58 -4.16 -8.89
CA VAL A 105 4.23 -2.85 -8.75
C VAL A 105 4.48 -2.21 -10.11
N LYS A 106 5.03 -2.98 -11.06
CA LYS A 106 5.30 -2.49 -12.43
C LYS A 106 4.02 -2.01 -13.11
N HIS A 107 2.94 -2.79 -13.05
CA HIS A 107 1.62 -2.41 -13.58
C HIS A 107 1.06 -1.16 -12.88
N ALA A 108 1.13 -1.11 -11.56
CA ALA A 108 0.67 0.05 -10.79
C ALA A 108 1.41 1.33 -11.20
N VAL A 109 2.75 1.28 -11.29
CA VAL A 109 3.58 2.42 -11.70
C VAL A 109 3.28 2.83 -13.15
N ALA A 110 3.19 1.86 -14.08
CA ALA A 110 2.87 2.12 -15.49
C ALA A 110 1.47 2.72 -15.70
N CYS A 111 0.54 2.44 -14.78
CA CYS A 111 -0.80 3.02 -14.79
C CYS A 111 -0.88 4.40 -14.09
N GLY A 112 0.21 4.87 -13.47
CA GLY A 112 0.29 6.21 -12.91
C GLY A 112 0.02 6.31 -11.40
N ILE A 113 0.01 5.21 -10.67
CA ILE A 113 -0.10 5.19 -9.20
C ILE A 113 1.01 6.05 -8.59
N ASP A 114 0.67 6.88 -7.61
CA ASP A 114 1.59 7.84 -7.00
C ASP A 114 2.47 7.24 -5.91
N CYS A 115 1.93 6.25 -5.18
CA CYS A 115 2.58 5.67 -4.02
C CYS A 115 2.33 4.16 -3.95
N ILE A 116 3.42 3.40 -3.81
CA ILE A 116 3.36 1.98 -3.46
C ILE A 116 3.48 1.84 -1.95
N GLU A 117 2.60 1.06 -1.35
CA GLU A 117 2.66 0.71 0.06
C GLU A 117 3.13 -0.74 0.22
N HIS A 118 3.97 -0.96 1.20
CA HIS A 118 4.66 -2.20 1.53
C HIS A 118 5.81 -2.54 0.55
N GLY A 119 5.54 -3.01 -0.67
CA GLY A 119 6.58 -3.34 -1.65
C GLY A 119 7.54 -4.46 -1.21
N PHE A 120 7.04 -5.52 -0.56
CA PHE A 120 7.89 -6.55 0.06
C PHE A 120 8.61 -7.44 -0.93
N LEU A 121 8.10 -7.57 -2.15
CA LEU A 121 8.57 -8.52 -3.17
C LEU A 121 8.99 -7.83 -4.48
N MET A 122 9.48 -6.59 -4.40
CA MET A 122 9.96 -5.88 -5.59
C MET A 122 11.27 -6.49 -6.09
N ASP A 123 11.41 -6.56 -7.40
CA ASP A 123 12.66 -6.83 -8.10
C ASP A 123 13.35 -5.51 -8.51
N ASP A 124 14.54 -5.61 -9.09
CA ASP A 124 15.33 -4.46 -9.50
C ASP A 124 14.62 -3.60 -10.56
N GLU A 125 13.84 -4.22 -11.46
CA GLU A 125 13.08 -3.52 -12.48
C GLU A 125 11.93 -2.70 -11.87
N ALA A 126 11.16 -3.29 -10.95
CA ALA A 126 10.11 -2.58 -10.23
C ALA A 126 10.66 -1.40 -9.41
N ILE A 127 11.82 -1.58 -8.77
CA ILE A 127 12.52 -0.52 -8.03
C ILE A 127 12.96 0.58 -9.01
N GLN A 128 13.56 0.23 -10.14
CA GLN A 128 13.99 1.21 -11.14
C GLN A 128 12.81 2.00 -11.71
N MET A 129 11.67 1.33 -11.95
CA MET A 129 10.45 2.02 -12.39
C MET A 129 9.93 3.05 -11.36
N LEU A 130 10.06 2.77 -10.06
CA LEU A 130 9.72 3.77 -9.02
C LEU A 130 10.61 5.00 -9.12
N VAL A 131 11.92 4.82 -9.33
CA VAL A 131 12.88 5.91 -9.50
C VAL A 131 12.58 6.72 -10.75
N ASP A 132 12.46 6.06 -11.91
CA ASP A 132 12.27 6.71 -13.22
C ASP A 132 10.97 7.50 -13.32
N ASN A 133 9.93 7.06 -12.61
CA ASN A 133 8.63 7.72 -12.58
C ASN A 133 8.41 8.62 -11.35
N ASP A 134 9.45 8.85 -10.55
CA ASP A 134 9.40 9.72 -9.35
C ASP A 134 8.31 9.31 -8.35
N ARG A 135 8.10 7.99 -8.14
CA ARG A 135 7.06 7.46 -7.27
C ARG A 135 7.54 7.28 -5.84
N PHE A 136 6.59 7.30 -4.91
CA PHE A 136 6.86 7.07 -3.50
C PHE A 136 6.72 5.60 -3.13
N LEU A 137 7.51 5.19 -2.13
CA LEU A 137 7.35 3.94 -1.42
C LEU A 137 7.07 4.25 0.05
N VAL A 138 5.93 3.79 0.57
CA VAL A 138 5.61 3.87 2.00
C VAL A 138 5.95 2.54 2.65
N THR A 139 6.91 2.59 3.57
CA THR A 139 7.34 1.41 4.31
C THR A 139 6.38 1.09 5.46
N THR A 140 6.27 -0.18 5.80
CA THR A 140 5.52 -0.69 6.95
C THR A 140 6.30 -1.88 7.53
N ARG A 141 7.60 -1.64 7.78
CA ARG A 141 8.58 -2.70 8.07
C ARG A 141 8.32 -3.40 9.37
N ARG A 142 7.81 -2.67 10.34
CA ARG A 142 7.48 -3.24 11.65
C ARG A 142 6.48 -4.40 11.55
N LEU A 143 5.62 -4.40 10.52
CA LEU A 143 4.74 -5.54 10.25
C LEU A 143 5.51 -6.84 10.08
N ALA A 144 6.56 -6.84 9.26
CA ALA A 144 7.35 -8.05 8.99
C ALA A 144 8.08 -8.60 10.22
N GLU A 145 8.27 -7.78 11.26
CA GLU A 145 8.98 -8.18 12.49
C GLU A 145 8.04 -8.43 13.67
N ALA A 146 6.89 -7.75 13.72
CA ALA A 146 6.04 -7.72 14.89
C ALA A 146 4.64 -8.32 14.71
N MET A 147 4.23 -8.63 13.48
CA MET A 147 2.95 -9.27 13.23
C MET A 147 2.97 -10.71 13.74
N ASP A 148 2.19 -10.99 14.77
CA ASP A 148 2.02 -12.35 15.28
C ASP A 148 0.96 -13.11 14.47
N VAL A 149 1.41 -13.94 13.56
CA VAL A 149 0.57 -14.83 12.77
C VAL A 149 0.44 -16.23 13.34
N SER A 150 0.95 -16.49 14.55
CA SER A 150 0.98 -17.85 15.13
C SER A 150 -0.41 -18.47 15.32
N ARG A 151 -1.44 -17.67 15.46
CA ARG A 151 -2.85 -18.09 15.60
C ARG A 151 -3.65 -17.98 14.29
N ALA A 152 -3.04 -17.50 13.21
CA ALA A 152 -3.68 -17.40 11.91
C ALA A 152 -3.79 -18.79 11.25
N PRO A 153 -4.66 -18.96 10.24
CA PRO A 153 -4.66 -20.15 9.40
C PRO A 153 -3.27 -20.46 8.84
N LYS A 154 -2.97 -21.76 8.67
CA LYS A 154 -1.65 -22.21 8.21
C LYS A 154 -1.21 -21.54 6.90
N GLU A 155 -2.12 -21.32 5.99
CA GLU A 155 -1.86 -20.63 4.72
C GLU A 155 -1.30 -19.21 4.92
N LEU A 156 -1.83 -18.46 5.87
CA LEU A 156 -1.34 -17.10 6.17
C LEU A 156 0.02 -17.13 6.88
N GLN A 157 0.26 -18.14 7.73
CA GLN A 157 1.56 -18.36 8.34
C GLN A 157 2.63 -18.63 7.27
N ASP A 158 2.30 -19.46 6.27
CA ASP A 158 3.22 -19.81 5.18
C ASP A 158 3.52 -18.60 4.30
N LYS A 159 2.51 -17.78 3.96
CA LYS A 159 2.70 -16.51 3.25
C LYS A 159 3.61 -15.55 4.03
N ALA A 160 3.38 -15.39 5.33
CA ALA A 160 4.22 -14.55 6.18
C ALA A 160 5.68 -15.04 6.21
N ALA A 161 5.87 -16.36 6.37
CA ALA A 161 7.20 -16.96 6.40
C ALA A 161 7.97 -16.78 5.08
N GLU A 162 7.27 -16.73 3.96
CA GLU A 162 7.87 -16.47 2.66
C GLU A 162 8.18 -14.99 2.43
N MET A 163 7.24 -14.10 2.75
CA MET A 163 7.32 -12.68 2.38
C MET A 163 8.17 -11.85 3.32
N PHE A 164 8.06 -12.04 4.63
CA PHE A 164 8.70 -11.17 5.61
C PHE A 164 10.23 -11.14 5.51
N PRO A 165 10.93 -12.27 5.28
CA PRO A 165 12.38 -12.22 5.07
C PRO A 165 12.80 -11.42 3.84
N LYS A 166 11.99 -11.43 2.78
CA LYS A 166 12.26 -10.70 1.52
C LYS A 166 12.06 -9.20 1.67
N ALA A 167 11.18 -8.76 2.56
CA ALA A 167 10.85 -7.36 2.77
C ALA A 167 12.08 -6.49 3.08
N ARG A 168 13.01 -6.99 3.93
CA ARG A 168 14.25 -6.28 4.26
C ARG A 168 15.12 -6.03 3.03
N THR A 169 15.30 -7.04 2.20
CA THR A 169 16.14 -6.96 0.99
C THR A 169 15.53 -5.98 -0.02
N SER A 170 14.22 -6.10 -0.27
CA SER A 170 13.48 -5.23 -1.19
C SER A 170 13.58 -3.75 -0.80
N ILE A 171 13.38 -3.41 0.48
CA ILE A 171 13.43 -2.01 0.92
C ILE A 171 14.83 -1.44 0.97
N LYS A 172 15.79 -2.26 1.38
CA LYS A 172 17.20 -1.84 1.33
C LYS A 172 17.60 -1.50 -0.11
N ALA A 173 17.27 -2.36 -1.06
CA ALA A 173 17.54 -2.11 -2.47
C ALA A 173 16.84 -0.85 -2.98
N ALA A 174 15.56 -0.63 -2.62
CA ALA A 174 14.83 0.58 -2.99
C ALA A 174 15.47 1.85 -2.43
N TYR A 175 15.93 1.83 -1.17
CA TYR A 175 16.66 2.95 -0.58
C TYR A 175 17.98 3.23 -1.32
N GLU A 176 18.79 2.19 -1.57
CA GLU A 176 20.06 2.30 -2.27
C GLU A 176 19.93 2.79 -3.71
N ALA A 177 18.83 2.45 -4.38
CA ALA A 177 18.49 2.95 -5.71
C ALA A 177 17.97 4.39 -5.73
N GLY A 178 17.65 4.99 -4.57
CA GLY A 178 17.20 6.37 -4.48
C GLY A 178 15.69 6.56 -4.58
N VAL A 179 14.88 5.53 -4.37
CA VAL A 179 13.42 5.64 -4.29
C VAL A 179 13.02 6.63 -3.19
N LYS A 180 12.02 7.45 -3.42
CA LYS A 180 11.41 8.35 -2.42
C LYS A 180 10.70 7.54 -1.35
N ILE A 181 11.36 7.26 -0.23
CA ILE A 181 10.77 6.50 0.87
C ILE A 181 10.10 7.46 1.85
N ALA A 182 8.82 7.21 2.15
CA ALA A 182 8.09 7.80 3.26
C ALA A 182 7.77 6.73 4.31
N VAL A 183 7.69 7.13 5.58
CA VAL A 183 7.40 6.21 6.68
C VAL A 183 5.90 6.02 6.85
N GLY A 184 5.46 4.78 6.89
CA GLY A 184 4.13 4.36 7.31
C GLY A 184 4.22 3.17 8.28
N THR A 185 3.19 2.92 9.07
CA THR A 185 3.21 1.88 10.11
C THR A 185 2.15 0.81 9.94
N ASP A 186 1.10 1.12 9.18
CA ASP A 186 -0.06 0.25 8.99
C ASP A 186 -0.74 -0.14 10.32
N ALA A 187 -0.80 0.81 11.27
CA ALA A 187 -1.62 0.63 12.47
C ALA A 187 -3.11 0.63 12.07
N PRO A 188 -3.94 -0.28 12.62
CA PRO A 188 -3.75 -1.07 13.84
C PRO A 188 -3.18 -2.50 13.64
N ALA A 189 -2.69 -2.86 12.45
CA ALA A 189 -2.03 -4.17 12.27
C ALA A 189 -0.82 -4.34 13.20
N ILE A 190 -0.18 -3.23 13.57
CA ILE A 190 0.65 -3.13 14.78
C ILE A 190 -0.08 -2.24 15.81
N PRO A 191 0.15 -2.43 17.12
CA PRO A 191 -0.52 -1.64 18.15
C PRO A 191 -0.26 -0.13 18.02
N HIS A 192 -1.31 0.68 18.13
CA HIS A 192 -1.17 2.13 18.25
C HIS A 192 -0.23 2.50 19.42
N GLY A 193 0.54 3.58 19.25
CA GLY A 193 1.56 4.00 20.21
C GLY A 193 2.94 3.36 19.99
N LYS A 194 3.04 2.37 19.09
CA LYS A 194 4.30 1.73 18.68
C LYS A 194 4.83 2.23 17.34
N ASN A 195 4.25 3.31 16.81
CA ASN A 195 4.56 3.84 15.49
C ASN A 195 6.05 4.23 15.33
N ALA A 196 6.70 4.71 16.40
CA ALA A 196 8.11 5.06 16.37
C ALA A 196 9.05 3.85 16.17
N ASP A 197 8.57 2.63 16.47
CA ASP A 197 9.36 1.41 16.27
C ASP A 197 9.68 1.18 14.77
N GLU A 198 8.85 1.71 13.86
CA GLU A 198 9.15 1.68 12.42
C GLU A 198 10.46 2.40 12.09
N LEU A 199 10.73 3.54 12.73
CA LEU A 199 11.96 4.31 12.53
C LEU A 199 13.19 3.50 12.97
N VAL A 200 13.09 2.83 14.12
CA VAL A 200 14.16 1.97 14.63
C VAL A 200 14.39 0.81 13.67
N THR A 201 13.33 0.14 13.23
CA THR A 201 13.41 -0.96 12.26
C THR A 201 14.11 -0.55 10.96
N LEU A 202 13.80 0.62 10.41
CA LEU A 202 14.44 1.11 9.19
C LEU A 202 15.94 1.38 9.38
N VAL A 203 16.34 1.90 10.55
CA VAL A 203 17.78 2.07 10.89
C VAL A 203 18.46 0.71 11.00
N ASP A 204 17.87 -0.26 11.68
CA ASP A 204 18.40 -1.62 11.83
C ASP A 204 18.51 -2.35 10.47
N TRP A 205 17.67 -1.97 9.51
CA TRP A 205 17.73 -2.50 8.14
C TRP A 205 18.74 -1.79 7.24
N GLY A 206 19.39 -0.75 7.73
CA GLY A 206 20.54 -0.10 7.10
C GLY A 206 20.32 1.29 6.54
N MET A 207 19.14 1.89 6.76
CA MET A 207 18.94 3.31 6.43
C MET A 207 19.65 4.20 7.48
N PRO A 208 20.42 5.22 7.09
CA PRO A 208 20.97 6.19 8.03
C PRO A 208 19.85 6.89 8.82
N ALA A 209 20.04 7.10 10.13
CA ALA A 209 19.03 7.72 11.00
C ALA A 209 18.52 9.08 10.46
N ALA A 210 19.42 9.90 9.91
CA ALA A 210 19.04 11.17 9.29
C ALA A 210 18.11 10.97 8.06
N ALA A 211 18.33 9.93 7.26
CA ALA A 211 17.46 9.59 6.13
C ALA A 211 16.09 9.11 6.61
N VAL A 212 16.05 8.29 7.66
CA VAL A 212 14.79 7.84 8.28
C VAL A 212 13.98 9.01 8.84
N LEU A 213 14.62 9.95 9.52
CA LEU A 213 13.94 11.17 9.99
C LEU A 213 13.40 12.00 8.83
N ARG A 214 14.14 12.14 7.74
CA ARG A 214 13.65 12.82 6.52
C ARG A 214 12.49 12.07 5.89
N ALA A 215 12.52 10.74 5.85
CA ALA A 215 11.42 9.90 5.36
C ALA A 215 10.14 10.09 6.17
N ALA A 216 10.27 10.24 7.49
CA ALA A 216 9.13 10.45 8.40
C ALA A 216 8.61 11.90 8.40
N THR A 217 9.33 12.85 7.83
CA THR A 217 9.00 14.29 7.90
C THR A 217 8.90 14.92 6.52
N VAL A 218 10.03 15.27 5.92
CA VAL A 218 10.08 16.02 4.64
C VAL A 218 9.46 15.22 3.49
N VAL A 219 9.84 13.95 3.35
CA VAL A 219 9.35 13.09 2.26
C VAL A 219 7.87 12.74 2.48
N ALA A 220 7.49 12.45 3.73
CA ALA A 220 6.08 12.20 4.06
C ALA A 220 5.20 13.44 3.82
N ALA A 221 5.71 14.65 4.12
CA ALA A 221 5.00 15.89 3.84
C ALA A 221 4.84 16.14 2.33
N ASP A 222 5.85 15.77 1.51
CA ASP A 222 5.75 15.83 0.05
C ASP A 222 4.72 14.83 -0.47
N LEU A 223 4.75 13.58 0.02
CA LEU A 223 3.77 12.56 -0.33
C LEU A 223 2.32 13.03 -0.12
N ILE A 224 2.04 13.75 0.93
CA ILE A 224 0.67 14.25 1.22
C ILE A 224 0.40 15.66 0.68
N ASN A 225 1.23 16.18 -0.24
CA ASN A 225 1.11 17.53 -0.83
C ASN A 225 1.13 18.66 0.21
N ARG A 226 1.91 18.53 1.29
CA ARG A 226 2.02 19.52 2.38
C ARG A 226 3.47 20.00 2.62
N SER A 227 4.38 19.81 1.67
CA SER A 227 5.80 20.15 1.80
C SER A 227 6.08 21.63 2.10
N THR A 228 5.12 22.53 1.79
CA THR A 228 5.22 23.96 2.09
C THR A 228 4.86 24.31 3.54
N THR A 229 4.13 23.44 4.24
CA THR A 229 3.56 23.72 5.58
C THR A 229 3.97 22.73 6.63
N LEU A 230 4.47 21.55 6.25
CA LEU A 230 4.82 20.45 7.16
C LEU A 230 6.21 19.88 6.85
N GLY A 231 6.72 19.08 7.77
CA GLY A 231 7.94 18.29 7.61
C GLY A 231 9.25 19.05 7.83
N ARG A 232 9.21 20.34 8.15
CA ARG A 232 10.39 21.18 8.38
C ARG A 232 10.20 22.10 9.57
N LEU A 233 11.30 22.43 10.23
CA LEU A 233 11.38 23.56 11.13
C LEU A 233 11.76 24.77 10.27
N ALA A 234 10.88 25.75 10.21
CA ALA A 234 11.09 27.01 9.49
C ALA A 234 10.60 28.17 10.37
N GLU A 235 11.21 29.36 10.20
CA GLU A 235 10.76 30.61 10.82
C GLU A 235 9.47 31.11 10.14
#